data_293d95df46bbd0b8e7e52d033a438f3e
#
_entry.id   293d95df46bbd0b8e7e52d033a438f3e
#
_cell.length_a   1.000
_cell.length_b   1.000
_cell.length_c   1.000
_cell.angle_alpha   90.00
_cell.angle_beta   90.00
_cell.angle_gamma   90.00
#
_symmetry.space_group_name_H-M   'P 1'
#
loop_
_entity.id
_entity.type
_entity.pdbx_description
1 polymer ?
#
loop_
_entity_poly.entity_id
_entity_poly.type
_entity_poly.pdbx_seq_one_letter_code
_entity_poly.pdbx_strand_id
1 'polypeptide(L)'
;MSAQYSYIVSTGVITIDTADLLADVQSEWIESLGVGLDVDASTPQGTLIATETLARTSVMKNNAELGSLINPNYSYGVYLDAIAALFGIERTKNISTMLKGITAEGTPLLEIPAGSLLTDSNGTYWYVLEDVQITSTGKTSNMTLASKEYGSFTVAPDEEFTVVQGYDVIGWSRTYSTSATTTVPGTQYMGDGALKAARIKRLYQQGIASLGAIRARAMSVDGVESVMVVENDTGLPGTVRGITFSTPNGVWVCASGTFDKQVFAETIFKAKMGGQPWDFGATNQGNPVNSPDGIEVVDEESQLSYFVKFNTAVIYDLYVDITVSRGTATADAESIIAAVLNYGNGNFNGEQGYTVGQSQSSFEIASAVSCEYPGLYIKDCKIAAVKSGQAAPNYPSDYGSEWIANPWDKANTMRGFINVKFV
;
A
#
# COMPACT_ATOMS: atom_id res chain seq x y z
N MET A 1 -8.07 50.36 -19.14
CA MET A 1 -7.07 49.58 -18.35
C MET A 1 -7.47 48.11 -18.46
N SER A 2 -6.57 47.25 -18.92
CA SER A 2 -6.89 45.82 -19.01
C SER A 2 -7.13 45.29 -17.57
N ALA A 3 -8.18 44.53 -17.38
CA ALA A 3 -8.49 43.91 -16.10
C ALA A 3 -7.28 43.08 -15.64
N GLN A 4 -6.74 43.42 -14.47
CA GLN A 4 -5.67 42.65 -13.87
C GLN A 4 -6.25 41.43 -13.16
N TYR A 5 -6.08 40.27 -13.80
CA TYR A 5 -6.48 38.99 -13.23
C TYR A 5 -5.43 38.56 -12.20
N SER A 6 -5.83 38.36 -10.96
CA SER A 6 -4.93 37.94 -9.90
C SER A 6 -4.91 36.41 -9.77
N TYR A 7 -3.73 35.82 -9.93
CA TYR A 7 -3.49 34.44 -9.62
C TYR A 7 -3.20 34.28 -8.12
N ILE A 8 -3.99 33.47 -7.42
CA ILE A 8 -3.78 33.21 -5.99
C ILE A 8 -2.83 32.02 -5.85
N VAL A 9 -1.56 32.29 -5.58
CA VAL A 9 -0.49 31.28 -5.48
C VAL A 9 -0.74 30.24 -4.39
N SER A 10 -1.35 30.62 -3.28
CA SER A 10 -1.63 29.73 -2.13
C SER A 10 -2.71 28.68 -2.40
N THR A 11 -3.65 28.96 -3.30
CA THR A 11 -4.76 28.05 -3.62
C THR A 11 -4.65 27.41 -4.98
N GLY A 12 -3.75 27.92 -5.86
CA GLY A 12 -3.61 27.45 -7.24
C GLY A 12 -4.82 27.75 -8.13
N VAL A 13 -5.78 28.54 -7.66
CA VAL A 13 -7.01 28.86 -8.38
C VAL A 13 -7.02 30.34 -8.70
N ILE A 14 -7.31 30.68 -9.96
CA ILE A 14 -7.63 32.05 -10.36
C ILE A 14 -9.09 32.28 -9.98
N THR A 15 -9.32 33.10 -8.97
CA THR A 15 -10.67 33.53 -8.59
C THR A 15 -10.98 34.84 -9.29
N ILE A 16 -11.98 34.82 -10.18
CA ILE A 16 -12.51 36.01 -10.82
C ILE A 16 -13.98 36.05 -10.47
N ASP A 17 -14.41 37.20 -9.90
CA ASP A 17 -15.81 37.45 -9.79
C ASP A 17 -16.36 37.81 -11.18
N THR A 18 -17.37 37.08 -11.62
CA THR A 18 -18.00 37.27 -12.91
C THR A 18 -18.65 38.66 -13.00
N ALA A 19 -19.06 39.23 -11.87
CA ALA A 19 -19.64 40.59 -11.80
C ALA A 19 -18.54 41.65 -12.05
N ASP A 20 -17.37 41.47 -11.46
CA ASP A 20 -16.23 42.38 -11.68
C ASP A 20 -15.76 42.34 -13.14
N LEU A 21 -15.69 41.14 -13.73
CA LEU A 21 -15.34 40.98 -15.13
C LEU A 21 -16.34 41.62 -16.06
N LEU A 22 -17.65 41.50 -15.76
CA LEU A 22 -18.70 42.16 -16.52
C LEU A 22 -18.57 43.70 -16.44
N ALA A 23 -18.31 44.25 -15.25
CA ALA A 23 -18.08 45.67 -15.07
C ALA A 23 -16.87 46.19 -15.86
N ASP A 24 -15.79 45.41 -15.87
CA ASP A 24 -14.58 45.74 -16.65
C ASP A 24 -14.88 45.76 -18.16
N VAL A 25 -15.56 44.74 -18.69
CA VAL A 25 -15.95 44.67 -20.10
C VAL A 25 -16.88 45.80 -20.49
N GLN A 26 -17.86 46.11 -19.62
CA GLN A 26 -18.75 47.28 -19.83
C GLN A 26 -17.93 48.59 -19.92
N SER A 27 -16.99 48.78 -19.01
CA SER A 27 -16.10 49.94 -19.00
C SER A 27 -15.25 50.03 -20.28
N GLU A 28 -14.66 48.93 -20.74
CA GLU A 28 -13.90 48.85 -21.98
C GLU A 28 -14.75 49.27 -23.22
N TRP A 29 -15.98 48.79 -23.27
CA TRP A 29 -16.91 49.14 -24.35
C TRP A 29 -17.33 50.61 -24.31
N ILE A 30 -17.61 51.18 -23.14
CA ILE A 30 -17.91 52.59 -22.97
C ILE A 30 -16.74 53.47 -23.35
N GLU A 31 -15.54 53.08 -22.94
CA GLU A 31 -14.32 53.83 -23.30
C GLU A 31 -14.07 53.82 -24.82
N SER A 32 -14.35 52.70 -25.50
CA SER A 32 -14.11 52.52 -26.92
C SER A 32 -15.17 53.14 -27.81
N LEU A 33 -16.45 53.12 -27.42
CA LEU A 33 -17.59 53.53 -28.24
C LEU A 33 -18.24 54.83 -27.79
N GLY A 34 -17.88 55.35 -26.62
CA GLY A 34 -18.36 56.62 -26.04
C GLY A 34 -19.28 56.49 -24.86
N VAL A 35 -19.30 57.56 -24.04
CA VAL A 35 -19.96 57.62 -22.70
C VAL A 35 -21.51 57.49 -22.78
N GLY A 36 -22.10 57.54 -23.96
CA GLY A 36 -23.54 57.43 -24.18
C GLY A 36 -23.99 55.99 -24.54
N LEU A 37 -23.05 55.02 -24.51
CA LEU A 37 -23.41 53.64 -24.81
C LEU A 37 -24.29 53.04 -23.72
N ASP A 38 -25.47 52.55 -24.11
CA ASP A 38 -26.37 51.83 -23.21
C ASP A 38 -25.89 50.38 -23.11
N VAL A 39 -25.41 49.98 -21.92
CA VAL A 39 -24.87 48.64 -21.60
C VAL A 39 -25.90 47.77 -20.88
N ASP A 40 -27.17 48.17 -20.79
CA ASP A 40 -28.19 47.34 -20.17
C ASP A 40 -28.34 46.00 -20.89
N ALA A 41 -28.54 44.95 -20.14
CA ALA A 41 -28.62 43.57 -20.64
C ALA A 41 -29.77 43.36 -21.66
N SER A 42 -30.77 44.22 -21.65
CA SER A 42 -31.91 44.22 -22.59
C SER A 42 -31.56 44.79 -23.95
N THR A 43 -30.43 45.50 -24.09
CA THR A 43 -29.98 46.10 -25.35
C THR A 43 -29.16 45.11 -26.18
N PRO A 44 -29.11 45.28 -27.52
CA PRO A 44 -28.24 44.48 -28.37
C PRO A 44 -26.77 44.57 -27.94
N GLN A 45 -26.28 45.73 -27.52
CA GLN A 45 -24.92 45.97 -27.05
C GLN A 45 -24.69 45.24 -25.72
N GLY A 46 -25.63 45.33 -24.77
CA GLY A 46 -25.56 44.60 -23.51
C GLY A 46 -25.51 43.06 -23.70
N THR A 47 -26.27 42.55 -24.69
CA THR A 47 -26.19 41.11 -25.07
C THR A 47 -24.83 40.72 -25.60
N LEU A 48 -24.18 41.56 -26.43
CA LEU A 48 -22.84 41.32 -26.94
C LEU A 48 -21.80 41.36 -25.82
N ILE A 49 -21.88 42.32 -24.92
CA ILE A 49 -21.03 42.43 -23.72
C ILE A 49 -21.16 41.19 -22.83
N ALA A 50 -22.40 40.74 -22.60
CA ALA A 50 -22.65 39.52 -21.82
C ALA A 50 -22.01 38.26 -22.49
N THR A 51 -22.14 38.16 -23.82
CA THR A 51 -21.53 37.05 -24.60
C THR A 51 -20.02 37.10 -24.54
N GLU A 52 -19.40 38.26 -24.67
CA GLU A 52 -17.98 38.45 -24.54
C GLU A 52 -17.49 38.12 -23.12
N THR A 53 -18.20 38.55 -22.09
CA THR A 53 -17.91 38.25 -20.69
C THR A 53 -17.95 36.74 -20.45
N LEU A 54 -18.93 35.99 -20.97
CA LEU A 54 -19.01 34.56 -20.90
C LEU A 54 -17.83 33.88 -21.60
N ALA A 55 -17.45 34.35 -22.80
CA ALA A 55 -16.30 33.82 -23.52
C ALA A 55 -14.99 34.02 -22.73
N ARG A 56 -14.75 35.22 -22.21
CA ARG A 56 -13.58 35.51 -21.37
C ARG A 56 -13.59 34.67 -20.09
N THR A 57 -14.73 34.53 -19.42
CA THR A 57 -14.90 33.68 -18.21
C THR A 57 -14.53 32.24 -18.52
N SER A 58 -14.96 31.69 -19.66
CA SER A 58 -14.65 30.32 -20.07
C SER A 58 -13.14 30.11 -20.27
N VAL A 59 -12.49 31.02 -20.97
CA VAL A 59 -11.02 30.97 -21.18
C VAL A 59 -10.27 31.05 -19.85
N MET A 60 -10.72 31.93 -18.96
CA MET A 60 -10.07 32.12 -17.66
C MET A 60 -10.22 30.90 -16.75
N LYS A 61 -11.40 30.26 -16.74
CA LYS A 61 -11.62 29.00 -16.01
C LYS A 61 -10.70 27.90 -16.55
N ASN A 62 -10.58 27.77 -17.87
CA ASN A 62 -9.66 26.81 -18.48
C ASN A 62 -8.21 27.08 -18.08
N ASN A 63 -7.78 28.34 -18.08
CA ASN A 63 -6.42 28.70 -17.68
C ASN A 63 -6.16 28.42 -16.19
N ALA A 64 -7.15 28.68 -15.34
CA ALA A 64 -7.08 28.36 -13.91
C ALA A 64 -6.96 26.85 -13.67
N GLU A 65 -7.74 26.05 -14.40
CA GLU A 65 -7.68 24.61 -14.35
C GLU A 65 -6.31 24.09 -14.80
N LEU A 66 -5.82 24.55 -15.95
CA LEU A 66 -4.48 24.21 -16.44
C LEU A 66 -3.39 24.60 -15.43
N GLY A 67 -3.47 25.78 -14.83
CA GLY A 67 -2.53 26.20 -13.78
C GLY A 67 -2.60 25.30 -12.55
N SER A 68 -3.77 24.85 -12.16
CA SER A 68 -3.96 23.94 -11.03
C SER A 68 -3.40 22.52 -11.32
N LEU A 69 -3.48 22.06 -12.57
CA LEU A 69 -2.98 20.76 -12.99
C LEU A 69 -1.45 20.63 -12.91
N ILE A 70 -0.72 21.73 -12.84
CA ILE A 70 0.74 21.73 -12.61
C ILE A 70 1.05 21.27 -11.16
N ASN A 71 0.15 21.52 -10.21
CA ASN A 71 0.33 21.08 -8.84
C ASN A 71 0.02 19.58 -8.70
N PRO A 72 0.98 18.76 -8.27
CA PRO A 72 0.79 17.30 -8.15
C PRO A 72 -0.38 16.88 -7.26
N ASN A 73 -0.77 17.72 -6.30
CA ASN A 73 -1.86 17.40 -5.38
C ASN A 73 -3.25 17.57 -6.02
N TYR A 74 -3.37 18.52 -6.97
CA TYR A 74 -4.62 18.81 -7.69
C TYR A 74 -4.65 18.16 -9.08
N SER A 75 -3.49 17.76 -9.60
CA SER A 75 -3.36 17.13 -10.91
C SER A 75 -4.13 15.81 -11.01
N TYR A 76 -4.64 15.49 -12.20
CA TYR A 76 -5.33 14.25 -12.53
C TYR A 76 -5.08 13.83 -13.98
N GLY A 77 -5.43 12.58 -14.31
CA GLY A 77 -5.32 12.03 -15.66
C GLY A 77 -3.91 12.16 -16.24
N VAL A 78 -3.83 12.55 -17.50
CA VAL A 78 -2.57 12.63 -18.27
C VAL A 78 -1.55 13.62 -17.71
N TYR A 79 -2.00 14.67 -17.03
CA TYR A 79 -1.11 15.62 -16.37
C TYR A 79 -0.43 15.00 -15.17
N LEU A 80 -1.18 14.24 -14.37
CA LEU A 80 -0.63 13.49 -13.25
C LEU A 80 0.33 12.40 -13.74
N ASP A 81 0.02 11.74 -14.86
CA ASP A 81 0.90 10.74 -15.48
C ASP A 81 2.23 11.37 -15.91
N ALA A 82 2.19 12.55 -16.54
CA ALA A 82 3.39 13.29 -16.92
C ALA A 82 4.25 13.67 -15.70
N ILE A 83 3.61 14.12 -14.62
CA ILE A 83 4.31 14.42 -13.36
C ILE A 83 4.91 13.15 -12.75
N ALA A 84 4.18 12.03 -12.74
CA ALA A 84 4.67 10.76 -12.20
C ALA A 84 5.84 10.20 -13.01
N ALA A 85 5.83 10.38 -14.33
CA ALA A 85 6.92 9.97 -15.22
C ALA A 85 8.25 10.66 -14.90
N LEU A 86 8.24 11.90 -14.39
CA LEU A 86 9.45 12.59 -13.91
C LEU A 86 10.14 11.85 -12.74
N PHE A 87 9.39 11.04 -12.02
CA PHE A 87 9.89 10.20 -10.91
C PHE A 87 10.11 8.74 -11.34
N GLY A 88 10.01 8.43 -12.63
CA GLY A 88 10.14 7.08 -13.16
C GLY A 88 8.99 6.15 -12.75
N ILE A 89 7.78 6.70 -12.56
CA ILE A 89 6.59 5.94 -12.23
C ILE A 89 5.64 5.97 -13.43
N GLU A 90 5.28 4.79 -13.90
CA GLU A 90 4.27 4.62 -14.94
C GLU A 90 2.98 4.07 -14.31
N ARG A 91 1.86 4.55 -14.82
CA ARG A 91 0.55 4.04 -14.41
C ARG A 91 0.36 2.61 -14.90
N THR A 92 0.06 1.69 -13.98
CA THR A 92 -0.26 0.32 -14.36
C THR A 92 -1.59 0.27 -15.11
N LYS A 93 -1.63 -0.57 -16.15
CA LYS A 93 -2.83 -0.85 -16.94
C LYS A 93 -3.51 -2.11 -16.43
N ASN A 94 -4.76 -2.29 -16.79
CA ASN A 94 -5.48 -3.53 -16.56
C ASN A 94 -4.89 -4.64 -17.46
N ILE A 95 -4.27 -5.61 -16.83
CA ILE A 95 -3.72 -6.80 -17.50
C ILE A 95 -4.19 -8.03 -16.71
N SER A 96 -4.70 -9.03 -17.41
CA SER A 96 -5.06 -10.33 -16.82
C SER A 96 -3.82 -11.15 -16.48
N THR A 97 -3.88 -11.92 -15.41
CA THR A 97 -2.86 -12.95 -15.14
C THR A 97 -2.97 -14.06 -16.19
N MET A 98 -1.84 -14.47 -16.73
CA MET A 98 -1.79 -15.59 -17.69
C MET A 98 -1.05 -16.77 -17.07
N LEU A 99 -1.66 -17.97 -17.22
CA LEU A 99 -1.08 -19.25 -16.86
C LEU A 99 -0.71 -19.99 -18.13
N LYS A 100 0.55 -20.31 -18.32
CA LYS A 100 1.05 -21.05 -19.48
C LYS A 100 1.47 -22.46 -19.06
N GLY A 101 1.22 -23.41 -19.93
CA GLY A 101 1.58 -24.80 -19.67
C GLY A 101 0.58 -25.54 -18.79
N ILE A 102 -0.68 -25.17 -18.83
CA ILE A 102 -1.78 -25.88 -18.17
C ILE A 102 -2.01 -27.19 -18.92
N THR A 103 -2.23 -28.25 -18.15
CA THR A 103 -2.48 -29.57 -18.68
C THR A 103 -3.98 -29.85 -18.76
N ALA A 104 -4.46 -30.25 -19.94
CA ALA A 104 -5.81 -30.74 -20.15
C ALA A 104 -5.79 -32.20 -20.57
N GLU A 105 -6.76 -32.97 -20.07
CA GLU A 105 -6.97 -34.38 -20.39
C GLU A 105 -8.39 -34.61 -20.97
N GLY A 106 -8.50 -35.53 -21.92
CA GLY A 106 -9.79 -35.83 -22.54
C GLY A 106 -9.65 -36.79 -23.71
N THR A 107 -10.70 -36.87 -24.50
CA THR A 107 -10.71 -37.71 -25.72
C THR A 107 -9.60 -37.30 -26.69
N PRO A 108 -8.81 -38.25 -27.23
CA PRO A 108 -7.76 -37.92 -28.18
C PRO A 108 -8.31 -37.13 -29.39
N LEU A 109 -7.55 -36.12 -29.83
CA LEU A 109 -7.86 -35.21 -30.92
C LEU A 109 -9.08 -34.29 -30.66
N LEU A 110 -9.58 -34.22 -29.43
CA LEU A 110 -10.60 -33.28 -29.05
C LEU A 110 -10.04 -31.84 -29.12
N GLU A 111 -10.80 -30.94 -29.69
CA GLU A 111 -10.49 -29.51 -29.73
C GLU A 111 -11.26 -28.78 -28.64
N ILE A 112 -10.52 -28.05 -27.79
CA ILE A 112 -11.05 -27.18 -26.74
C ILE A 112 -11.04 -25.77 -27.32
N PRO A 113 -12.19 -25.11 -27.47
CA PRO A 113 -12.25 -23.79 -28.10
C PRO A 113 -11.74 -22.71 -27.18
N ALA A 114 -11.12 -21.70 -27.79
CA ALA A 114 -10.80 -20.43 -27.11
C ALA A 114 -12.08 -19.81 -26.53
N GLY A 115 -11.93 -19.14 -25.39
CA GLY A 115 -13.05 -18.55 -24.66
C GLY A 115 -13.80 -19.52 -23.73
N SER A 116 -13.45 -20.80 -23.70
CA SER A 116 -13.98 -21.74 -22.70
C SER A 116 -13.65 -21.25 -21.32
N LEU A 117 -14.63 -21.23 -20.40
CA LEU A 117 -14.53 -20.67 -19.07
C LEU A 117 -14.33 -21.77 -18.02
N LEU A 118 -13.33 -21.58 -17.17
CA LEU A 118 -13.01 -22.46 -16.05
C LEU A 118 -12.98 -21.65 -14.74
N THR A 119 -13.10 -22.35 -13.62
CA THR A 119 -12.93 -21.78 -12.29
C THR A 119 -11.93 -22.61 -11.49
N ASP A 120 -11.09 -21.94 -10.70
CA ASP A 120 -10.18 -22.57 -9.73
C ASP A 120 -10.88 -22.82 -8.39
N SER A 121 -10.18 -23.42 -7.42
CA SER A 121 -10.68 -23.68 -6.06
C SER A 121 -10.97 -22.40 -5.27
N ASN A 122 -10.36 -21.28 -5.64
CA ASN A 122 -10.58 -19.97 -5.02
C ASN A 122 -11.79 -19.22 -5.61
N GLY A 123 -12.42 -19.76 -6.66
CA GLY A 123 -13.54 -19.15 -7.34
C GLY A 123 -13.13 -18.10 -8.39
N THR A 124 -11.84 -18.02 -8.75
CA THR A 124 -11.36 -17.15 -9.81
C THR A 124 -11.73 -17.74 -11.16
N TYR A 125 -12.25 -16.92 -12.07
CA TYR A 125 -12.60 -17.36 -13.42
C TYR A 125 -11.43 -17.18 -14.38
N TRP A 126 -11.21 -18.21 -15.20
CA TRP A 126 -10.16 -18.28 -16.21
C TRP A 126 -10.78 -18.64 -17.56
N TYR A 127 -10.29 -18.06 -18.63
CA TYR A 127 -10.70 -18.44 -19.97
C TYR A 127 -9.51 -18.92 -20.81
N VAL A 128 -9.78 -19.87 -21.70
CA VAL A 128 -8.81 -20.41 -22.64
C VAL A 128 -8.50 -19.35 -23.69
N LEU A 129 -7.22 -18.99 -23.89
CA LEU A 129 -6.84 -17.93 -24.83
C LEU A 129 -6.87 -18.33 -26.28
N GLU A 130 -6.49 -19.58 -26.59
CA GLU A 130 -6.36 -20.10 -27.95
C GLU A 130 -7.01 -21.47 -28.05
N ASP A 131 -7.45 -21.85 -29.23
CA ASP A 131 -7.95 -23.22 -29.48
C ASP A 131 -6.84 -24.22 -29.17
N VAL A 132 -7.15 -25.24 -28.38
CA VAL A 132 -6.18 -26.25 -27.95
C VAL A 132 -6.68 -27.64 -28.34
N GLN A 133 -5.86 -28.38 -29.07
CA GLN A 133 -6.16 -29.77 -29.41
C GLN A 133 -5.47 -30.73 -28.43
N ILE A 134 -6.25 -31.65 -27.87
CA ILE A 134 -5.72 -32.79 -27.09
C ILE A 134 -4.97 -33.72 -28.01
N THR A 135 -3.77 -34.11 -27.62
CA THR A 135 -2.93 -35.00 -28.45
C THR A 135 -3.51 -36.40 -28.57
N SER A 136 -2.95 -37.20 -29.46
CA SER A 136 -3.34 -38.62 -29.66
C SER A 136 -3.16 -39.47 -28.38
N THR A 137 -2.40 -38.99 -27.39
CA THR A 137 -2.20 -39.63 -26.07
C THR A 137 -3.32 -39.31 -25.08
N GLY A 138 -4.31 -38.49 -25.45
CA GLY A 138 -5.40 -38.06 -24.56
C GLY A 138 -5.01 -36.94 -23.58
N LYS A 139 -3.86 -36.28 -23.79
CA LYS A 139 -3.33 -35.25 -22.88
C LYS A 139 -2.60 -34.17 -23.67
N THR A 140 -2.73 -32.93 -23.25
CA THR A 140 -1.97 -31.78 -23.76
C THR A 140 -1.50 -30.91 -22.61
N SER A 141 -0.32 -30.27 -22.73
CA SER A 141 0.24 -29.36 -21.72
C SER A 141 0.51 -27.97 -22.33
N ASN A 142 -0.15 -27.63 -23.43
CA ASN A 142 0.06 -26.38 -24.15
C ASN A 142 -1.05 -25.34 -23.90
N MET A 143 -2.01 -25.62 -23.00
CA MET A 143 -3.11 -24.71 -22.75
C MET A 143 -2.62 -23.47 -22.03
N THR A 144 -3.07 -22.32 -22.50
CA THR A 144 -2.85 -21.02 -21.86
C THR A 144 -4.19 -20.49 -21.36
N LEU A 145 -4.25 -20.17 -20.07
CA LEU A 145 -5.41 -19.56 -19.44
C LEU A 145 -5.12 -18.09 -19.12
N ALA A 146 -6.14 -17.24 -19.19
CA ALA A 146 -6.09 -15.89 -18.71
C ALA A 146 -7.20 -15.65 -17.67
N SER A 147 -6.89 -14.93 -16.62
CA SER A 147 -7.89 -14.54 -15.61
C SER A 147 -8.95 -13.63 -16.23
N LYS A 148 -10.21 -13.84 -15.87
CA LYS A 148 -11.33 -12.97 -16.30
C LYS A 148 -11.21 -11.59 -15.65
N GLU A 149 -10.76 -11.54 -14.41
CA GLU A 149 -10.50 -10.30 -13.68
C GLU A 149 -9.05 -9.86 -13.87
N TYR A 150 -8.85 -8.54 -13.83
CA TYR A 150 -7.51 -7.96 -13.90
C TYR A 150 -6.83 -8.00 -12.55
N GLY A 151 -5.54 -8.23 -12.54
CA GLY A 151 -4.75 -8.28 -11.31
C GLY A 151 -3.82 -9.49 -11.27
N SER A 152 -3.05 -9.59 -10.21
CA SER A 152 -2.14 -10.70 -9.98
C SER A 152 -2.83 -11.79 -9.17
N PHE A 153 -3.00 -12.95 -9.79
CA PHE A 153 -3.53 -14.16 -9.16
C PHE A 153 -2.45 -15.23 -9.14
N THR A 154 -2.33 -15.92 -8.01
CA THR A 154 -1.40 -17.04 -7.85
C THR A 154 -2.18 -18.33 -7.82
N VAL A 155 -1.66 -19.33 -8.50
CA VAL A 155 -2.23 -20.69 -8.57
C VAL A 155 -1.21 -21.68 -8.00
N ALA A 156 -1.68 -22.57 -7.13
CA ALA A 156 -0.84 -23.61 -6.56
C ALA A 156 -0.44 -24.64 -7.62
N PRO A 157 0.69 -25.35 -7.46
CA PRO A 157 0.97 -26.57 -8.25
C PRO A 157 -0.13 -27.60 -8.00
N ASP A 158 -0.51 -28.32 -9.06
CA ASP A 158 -1.57 -29.34 -9.05
C ASP A 158 -2.98 -28.79 -8.75
N GLU A 159 -3.21 -27.48 -8.95
CA GLU A 159 -4.52 -26.86 -8.86
C GLU A 159 -5.42 -27.39 -9.97
N GLU A 160 -6.64 -27.80 -9.63
CA GLU A 160 -7.63 -28.33 -10.56
C GLU A 160 -8.63 -27.24 -10.97
N PHE A 161 -8.86 -27.13 -12.29
CA PHE A 161 -9.78 -26.17 -12.86
C PHE A 161 -11.06 -26.88 -13.30
N THR A 162 -12.19 -26.41 -12.82
CA THR A 162 -13.51 -26.94 -13.17
C THR A 162 -14.11 -26.11 -14.31
N VAL A 163 -14.63 -26.79 -15.34
CA VAL A 163 -15.32 -26.15 -16.47
C VAL A 163 -16.64 -25.55 -15.95
N VAL A 164 -16.90 -24.30 -16.28
CA VAL A 164 -18.13 -23.61 -15.87
C VAL A 164 -19.29 -24.12 -16.76
N GLN A 165 -20.46 -24.35 -16.16
CA GLN A 165 -21.67 -24.83 -16.87
C GLN A 165 -21.96 -23.93 -18.09
N GLY A 166 -22.20 -24.60 -19.23
CA GLY A 166 -22.43 -23.96 -20.53
C GLY A 166 -21.18 -23.83 -21.42
N TYR A 167 -20.02 -24.15 -20.87
CA TYR A 167 -18.75 -24.25 -21.61
C TYR A 167 -18.24 -25.69 -21.69
N ASP A 168 -19.11 -26.67 -21.37
CA ASP A 168 -18.78 -28.09 -21.36
C ASP A 168 -18.55 -28.58 -22.79
N VAL A 169 -17.40 -29.19 -23.03
CA VAL A 169 -17.06 -29.86 -24.27
C VAL A 169 -17.09 -31.37 -24.01
N ILE A 170 -17.91 -32.11 -24.78
CA ILE A 170 -18.07 -33.55 -24.60
C ILE A 170 -16.74 -34.26 -24.84
N GLY A 171 -16.27 -34.99 -23.82
CA GLY A 171 -14.99 -35.68 -23.85
C GLY A 171 -13.81 -34.94 -23.18
N TRP A 172 -14.01 -33.71 -22.75
CA TRP A 172 -13.05 -33.00 -21.87
C TRP A 172 -13.21 -33.45 -20.43
N SER A 173 -12.19 -34.09 -19.85
CA SER A 173 -12.32 -34.77 -18.56
C SER A 173 -11.69 -34.01 -17.39
N ARG A 174 -10.53 -33.35 -17.61
CA ARG A 174 -9.79 -32.72 -16.54
C ARG A 174 -8.87 -31.62 -17.03
N THR A 175 -8.67 -30.57 -16.21
CA THR A 175 -7.69 -29.50 -16.45
C THR A 175 -7.00 -29.15 -15.14
N TYR A 176 -5.68 -29.08 -15.13
CA TYR A 176 -4.92 -28.79 -13.93
C TYR A 176 -3.56 -28.13 -14.22
N SER A 177 -3.05 -27.43 -13.21
CA SER A 177 -1.69 -26.88 -13.21
C SER A 177 -0.67 -27.97 -12.85
N THR A 178 0.58 -27.74 -13.20
CA THR A 178 1.71 -28.62 -12.83
C THR A 178 2.85 -27.76 -12.34
N SER A 179 3.90 -28.40 -11.82
CA SER A 179 5.17 -27.72 -11.46
C SER A 179 5.85 -27.01 -12.66
N ALA A 180 5.47 -27.37 -13.90
CA ALA A 180 5.95 -26.73 -15.12
C ALA A 180 5.07 -25.52 -15.56
N THR A 181 3.94 -25.30 -14.91
CA THR A 181 3.07 -24.15 -15.21
C THR A 181 3.77 -22.85 -14.83
N THR A 182 3.81 -21.91 -15.78
CA THR A 182 4.40 -20.59 -15.54
C THR A 182 3.29 -19.53 -15.44
N THR A 183 3.39 -18.70 -14.40
CA THR A 183 2.45 -17.61 -14.18
C THR A 183 3.07 -16.29 -14.64
N VAL A 184 2.38 -15.56 -15.52
CA VAL A 184 2.68 -14.19 -15.87
C VAL A 184 1.69 -13.32 -15.09
N PRO A 185 2.13 -12.58 -14.07
CA PRO A 185 1.23 -11.83 -13.21
C PRO A 185 0.55 -10.69 -13.99
N GLY A 186 -0.74 -10.53 -13.76
CA GLY A 186 -1.49 -9.38 -14.27
C GLY A 186 -1.37 -8.16 -13.35
N THR A 187 -1.94 -7.05 -13.78
CA THR A 187 -1.98 -5.79 -13.04
C THR A 187 -3.37 -5.17 -13.07
N GLN A 188 -3.71 -4.45 -12.01
CA GLN A 188 -4.89 -3.59 -11.98
C GLN A 188 -4.53 -2.16 -12.37
N TYR A 189 -5.51 -1.46 -12.93
CA TYR A 189 -5.36 -0.04 -13.23
C TYR A 189 -5.08 0.77 -11.97
N MET A 190 -4.01 1.54 -12.02
CA MET A 190 -3.65 2.44 -10.94
C MET A 190 -4.45 3.75 -11.06
N GLY A 191 -5.41 3.97 -10.15
CA GLY A 191 -6.16 5.22 -10.07
C GLY A 191 -5.28 6.41 -9.64
N ASP A 192 -5.80 7.63 -9.79
CA ASP A 192 -5.06 8.86 -9.48
C ASP A 192 -4.59 8.93 -8.03
N GLY A 193 -5.40 8.47 -7.08
CA GLY A 193 -5.03 8.41 -5.66
C GLY A 193 -3.83 7.49 -5.40
N ALA A 194 -3.86 6.29 -5.99
CA ALA A 194 -2.77 5.32 -5.88
C ALA A 194 -1.48 5.84 -6.54
N LEU A 195 -1.60 6.52 -7.69
CA LEU A 195 -0.45 7.12 -8.38
C LEU A 195 0.18 8.27 -7.57
N LYS A 196 -0.65 9.12 -6.92
CA LYS A 196 -0.17 10.15 -6.00
C LYS A 196 0.57 9.54 -4.81
N ALA A 197 0.02 8.49 -4.21
CA ALA A 197 0.66 7.78 -3.11
C ALA A 197 1.99 7.12 -3.54
N ALA A 198 2.03 6.47 -4.71
CA ALA A 198 3.23 5.88 -5.28
C ALA A 198 4.32 6.94 -5.51
N ARG A 199 3.95 8.13 -6.01
CA ARG A 199 4.87 9.26 -6.19
C ARG A 199 5.48 9.72 -4.86
N ILE A 200 4.66 9.87 -3.84
CA ILE A 200 5.13 10.26 -2.49
C ILE A 200 6.09 9.19 -1.95
N LYS A 201 5.72 7.91 -2.06
CA LYS A 201 6.58 6.79 -1.66
C LYS A 201 7.92 6.82 -2.40
N ARG A 202 7.90 7.08 -3.72
CA ARG A 202 9.11 7.16 -4.54
C ARG A 202 10.02 8.32 -4.14
N LEU A 203 9.45 9.48 -3.81
CA LEU A 203 10.21 10.62 -3.30
C LEU A 203 10.96 10.29 -2.00
N TYR A 204 10.31 9.60 -1.07
CA TYR A 204 10.97 9.12 0.15
C TYR A 204 12.09 8.10 -0.15
N GLN A 205 11.88 7.23 -1.14
CA GLN A 205 12.90 6.25 -1.56
C GLN A 205 14.11 6.88 -2.25
N GLN A 206 13.93 8.01 -2.94
CA GLN A 206 15.02 8.76 -3.56
C GLN A 206 15.83 9.60 -2.56
N GLY A 207 15.28 9.79 -1.36
CA GLY A 207 16.03 10.42 -0.27
C GLY A 207 17.29 9.61 0.03
N ILE A 208 18.42 10.29 0.19
CA ILE A 208 19.69 9.71 0.64
C ILE A 208 20.03 10.35 1.98
N ALA A 209 20.65 9.58 2.86
CA ALA A 209 21.24 10.09 4.08
C ALA A 209 20.26 10.58 5.19
N SER A 210 18.98 10.24 5.11
CA SER A 210 18.05 10.48 6.21
C SER A 210 17.56 9.16 6.81
N LEU A 211 17.20 9.15 8.09
CA LEU A 211 16.56 7.98 8.73
C LEU A 211 15.27 7.57 8.00
N GLY A 212 14.52 8.56 7.51
CA GLY A 212 13.33 8.32 6.69
C GLY A 212 13.62 7.59 5.40
N ALA A 213 14.75 7.90 4.73
CA ALA A 213 15.16 7.23 3.51
C ALA A 213 15.59 5.78 3.77
N ILE A 214 16.36 5.54 4.83
CA ILE A 214 16.73 4.18 5.26
C ILE A 214 15.48 3.36 5.56
N ARG A 215 14.54 3.92 6.35
CA ARG A 215 13.27 3.26 6.68
C ARG A 215 12.43 2.96 5.44
N ALA A 216 12.27 3.93 4.53
CA ALA A 216 11.46 3.78 3.31
C ALA A 216 12.03 2.71 2.37
N ARG A 217 13.35 2.66 2.20
CA ARG A 217 14.02 1.63 1.41
C ARG A 217 13.93 0.25 2.08
N ALA A 218 14.18 0.18 3.39
CA ALA A 218 14.03 -1.06 4.15
C ALA A 218 12.61 -1.64 4.01
N MET A 219 11.57 -0.79 4.11
CA MET A 219 10.17 -1.18 3.92
C MET A 219 9.81 -1.55 2.46
N SER A 220 10.66 -1.27 1.49
CA SER A 220 10.42 -1.67 0.10
C SER A 220 10.90 -3.07 -0.23
N VAL A 221 11.60 -3.74 0.69
CA VAL A 221 12.05 -5.12 0.52
C VAL A 221 10.89 -6.07 0.78
N ASP A 222 10.68 -7.00 -0.13
CA ASP A 222 9.60 -7.98 -0.03
C ASP A 222 9.70 -8.80 1.26
N GLY A 223 8.57 -8.98 1.93
CA GLY A 223 8.48 -9.71 3.19
C GLY A 223 8.87 -8.91 4.44
N VAL A 224 9.27 -7.65 4.30
CA VAL A 224 9.46 -6.73 5.44
C VAL A 224 8.11 -6.14 5.85
N GLU A 225 7.72 -6.36 7.09
CA GLU A 225 6.45 -5.89 7.65
C GLU A 225 6.58 -4.55 8.37
N SER A 226 7.67 -4.35 9.11
CA SER A 226 7.91 -3.15 9.89
C SER A 226 9.40 -2.93 10.15
N VAL A 227 9.82 -1.67 10.20
CA VAL A 227 11.23 -1.27 10.43
C VAL A 227 11.30 -0.12 11.41
N MET A 228 12.18 -0.25 12.39
CA MET A 228 12.61 0.81 13.30
C MET A 228 14.04 1.21 12.97
N VAL A 229 14.30 2.52 12.84
CA VAL A 229 15.62 3.07 12.59
C VAL A 229 15.90 4.14 13.63
N VAL A 230 17.04 4.03 14.30
CA VAL A 230 17.50 4.99 15.32
C VAL A 230 18.94 5.35 15.02
N GLU A 231 19.30 6.61 15.14
CA GLU A 231 20.69 7.06 15.05
C GLU A 231 21.18 7.59 16.41
N ASN A 232 22.44 7.42 16.62
CA ASN A 232 23.17 8.13 17.66
C ASN A 232 23.68 9.45 17.05
N ASP A 233 23.00 10.54 17.33
CA ASP A 233 23.36 11.89 16.87
C ASP A 233 24.47 12.56 17.70
N THR A 234 25.06 11.80 18.65
CA THR A 234 26.17 12.27 19.50
C THR A 234 27.53 11.76 19.01
N GLY A 235 28.56 12.55 19.22
CA GLY A 235 29.95 12.16 18.92
C GLY A 235 30.54 11.14 19.88
N LEU A 236 29.73 10.51 20.77
CA LEU A 236 30.20 9.56 21.79
C LEU A 236 29.28 8.32 21.78
N PRO A 237 29.81 7.12 22.11
CA PRO A 237 28.97 5.97 22.45
C PRO A 237 28.02 6.30 23.59
N GLY A 238 26.78 5.81 23.55
CA GLY A 238 25.81 6.11 24.59
C GLY A 238 24.42 5.58 24.27
N THR A 239 23.46 5.80 25.16
CA THR A 239 22.07 5.35 24.98
C THR A 239 21.22 6.48 24.43
N VAL A 240 20.65 6.25 23.26
CA VAL A 240 19.73 7.17 22.57
C VAL A 240 18.42 6.43 22.29
N ARG A 241 17.29 6.99 22.72
CA ARG A 241 15.94 6.40 22.53
C ARG A 241 15.83 4.92 22.93
N GLY A 242 16.50 4.55 24.02
CA GLY A 242 16.51 3.18 24.53
C GLY A 242 17.52 2.23 23.87
N ILE A 243 18.19 2.64 22.78
CA ILE A 243 19.25 1.88 22.13
C ILE A 243 20.61 2.34 22.66
N THR A 244 21.44 1.39 23.07
CA THR A 244 22.82 1.63 23.54
C THR A 244 23.79 1.40 22.42
N PHE A 245 24.35 2.46 21.89
CA PHE A 245 25.30 2.41 20.79
C PHE A 245 26.73 2.17 21.29
N SER A 246 27.44 1.29 20.64
CA SER A 246 28.88 1.04 20.85
C SER A 246 29.74 2.01 20.04
N THR A 247 29.18 2.63 19.01
CA THR A 247 29.87 3.55 18.08
C THR A 247 29.26 4.94 18.10
N PRO A 248 30.09 6.00 18.03
CA PRO A 248 29.59 7.37 17.83
C PRO A 248 28.98 7.50 16.43
N ASN A 249 27.98 8.34 16.29
CA ASN A 249 27.25 8.58 15.04
C ASN A 249 26.72 7.28 14.38
N GLY A 250 26.50 6.21 15.16
CA GLY A 250 26.05 4.91 14.68
C GLY A 250 24.58 4.93 14.25
N VAL A 251 24.25 4.07 13.29
CA VAL A 251 22.86 3.82 12.86
C VAL A 251 22.49 2.38 13.23
N TRP A 252 21.42 2.28 13.99
CA TRP A 252 20.81 1.02 14.38
C TRP A 252 19.52 0.79 13.60
N VAL A 253 19.36 -0.41 13.06
CA VAL A 253 18.20 -0.81 12.27
C VAL A 253 17.65 -2.11 12.82
N CYS A 254 16.33 -2.18 13.01
CA CYS A 254 15.63 -3.40 13.41
C CYS A 254 14.42 -3.62 12.51
N ALA A 255 14.33 -4.78 11.89
CA ALA A 255 13.27 -5.13 10.95
C ALA A 255 12.49 -6.37 11.42
N SER A 256 11.20 -6.42 11.07
CA SER A 256 10.36 -7.61 11.26
C SER A 256 9.81 -8.12 9.93
N GLY A 257 9.45 -9.39 9.89
CA GLY A 257 8.94 -10.07 8.71
C GLY A 257 9.84 -11.21 8.26
N THR A 258 9.44 -11.86 7.16
CA THR A 258 10.21 -12.94 6.53
C THR A 258 10.76 -12.43 5.21
N PHE A 259 12.00 -12.02 5.20
CA PHE A 259 12.66 -11.36 4.06
C PHE A 259 14.08 -11.90 3.84
N ASP A 260 14.59 -11.70 2.62
CA ASP A 260 15.98 -11.99 2.27
C ASP A 260 16.90 -10.96 2.94
N LYS A 261 17.77 -11.45 3.82
CA LYS A 261 18.68 -10.63 4.61
C LYS A 261 19.79 -9.97 3.77
N GLN A 262 20.20 -10.62 2.68
CA GLN A 262 21.21 -10.08 1.76
C GLN A 262 20.63 -8.90 0.98
N VAL A 263 19.45 -9.09 0.37
CA VAL A 263 18.73 -8.05 -0.37
C VAL A 263 18.41 -6.87 0.54
N PHE A 264 18.04 -7.15 1.80
CA PHE A 264 17.76 -6.11 2.80
C PHE A 264 19.03 -5.29 3.09
N ALA A 265 20.16 -5.94 3.36
CA ALA A 265 21.43 -5.28 3.62
C ALA A 265 21.86 -4.38 2.45
N GLU A 266 21.83 -4.88 1.21
CA GLU A 266 22.15 -4.12 0.01
C GLU A 266 21.24 -2.91 -0.18
N THR A 267 19.96 -3.08 0.13
CA THR A 267 18.96 -2.01 -0.02
C THR A 267 19.17 -0.88 0.98
N ILE A 268 19.43 -1.19 2.26
CA ILE A 268 19.69 -0.15 3.27
C ILE A 268 21.08 0.46 3.10
N PHE A 269 22.07 -0.30 2.60
CA PHE A 269 23.40 0.22 2.30
C PHE A 269 23.34 1.40 1.32
N LYS A 270 22.55 1.25 0.25
CA LYS A 270 22.35 2.30 -0.77
C LYS A 270 21.62 3.55 -0.25
N ALA A 271 21.01 3.48 0.95
CA ALA A 271 20.32 4.61 1.58
C ALA A 271 21.19 5.38 2.57
N LYS A 272 22.29 4.79 3.01
CA LYS A 272 23.12 5.33 4.09
C LYS A 272 24.02 6.47 3.61
N MET A 273 24.30 7.42 4.50
CA MET A 273 25.33 8.42 4.28
C MET A 273 26.73 7.81 4.49
N GLY A 274 27.69 8.22 3.67
CA GLY A 274 29.10 7.87 3.87
C GLY A 274 29.60 8.31 5.26
N GLY A 275 30.40 7.46 5.91
CA GLY A 275 31.01 7.77 7.21
C GLY A 275 30.18 7.42 8.46
N GLN A 276 28.88 7.14 8.36
CA GLN A 276 28.09 6.65 9.48
C GLN A 276 28.32 5.14 9.68
N PRO A 277 28.73 4.66 10.87
CA PRO A 277 28.85 3.24 11.14
C PRO A 277 27.49 2.59 11.37
N TRP A 278 27.32 1.32 10.97
CA TRP A 278 26.22 0.49 11.41
C TRP A 278 26.50 -0.06 12.81
N ASP A 279 25.50 -0.10 13.67
CA ASP A 279 25.60 -0.61 15.03
C ASP A 279 24.52 -1.66 15.33
N PHE A 280 24.86 -2.74 16.03
CA PHE A 280 23.89 -3.72 16.50
C PHE A 280 23.15 -3.28 17.77
N GLY A 281 23.64 -2.24 18.42
CA GLY A 281 23.26 -1.92 19.80
C GLY A 281 23.93 -2.83 20.83
N ALA A 282 23.53 -2.69 22.09
CA ALA A 282 24.00 -3.57 23.14
C ALA A 282 23.41 -4.99 23.02
N THR A 283 24.01 -5.94 23.71
CA THR A 283 23.49 -7.30 23.84
C THR A 283 22.02 -7.28 24.27
N ASN A 284 21.17 -8.06 23.61
CA ASN A 284 19.72 -8.16 23.81
C ASN A 284 18.86 -6.99 23.29
N GLN A 285 19.40 -6.12 22.47
CA GLN A 285 18.64 -5.06 21.81
C GLN A 285 18.19 -5.49 20.38
N GLY A 286 17.44 -6.57 20.28
CA GLY A 286 17.04 -7.25 19.05
C GLY A 286 17.84 -8.53 18.82
N ASN A 287 17.59 -9.19 17.69
CA ASN A 287 18.34 -10.38 17.26
C ASN A 287 19.35 -9.97 16.17
N PRO A 288 20.64 -9.83 16.48
CA PRO A 288 21.63 -9.38 15.51
C PRO A 288 21.84 -10.42 14.39
N VAL A 289 21.91 -9.93 13.15
CA VAL A 289 22.09 -10.77 11.97
C VAL A 289 23.57 -10.89 11.67
N ASN A 290 24.09 -12.13 11.62
CA ASN A 290 25.51 -12.44 11.39
C ASN A 290 26.48 -11.67 12.31
N SER A 291 26.17 -11.62 13.60
CA SER A 291 27.06 -11.01 14.60
C SER A 291 28.38 -11.80 14.75
N PRO A 292 29.53 -11.13 14.91
CA PRO A 292 29.71 -9.69 15.13
C PRO A 292 29.88 -8.85 13.86
N ASP A 293 30.06 -9.45 12.70
CA ASP A 293 30.51 -8.75 11.50
C ASP A 293 29.35 -8.07 10.74
N GLY A 294 28.17 -8.70 10.68
CA GLY A 294 27.05 -8.28 9.85
C GLY A 294 27.04 -8.97 8.48
N ILE A 295 26.29 -8.42 7.54
CA ILE A 295 26.20 -8.93 6.17
C ILE A 295 27.17 -8.17 5.28
N GLU A 296 28.00 -8.89 4.54
CA GLU A 296 28.89 -8.32 3.56
C GLU A 296 28.10 -7.84 2.33
N VAL A 297 28.33 -6.59 1.94
CA VAL A 297 27.78 -5.95 0.75
C VAL A 297 28.94 -5.37 -0.06
N VAL A 298 29.05 -5.76 -1.33
CA VAL A 298 30.05 -5.22 -2.26
C VAL A 298 29.44 -4.02 -2.96
N ASP A 299 30.10 -2.88 -2.86
CA ASP A 299 29.69 -1.68 -3.59
C ASP A 299 30.01 -1.84 -5.10
N GLU A 300 29.01 -1.67 -5.94
CA GLU A 300 29.10 -1.95 -7.37
C GLU A 300 30.10 -1.02 -8.10
N GLU A 301 30.29 0.22 -7.60
CA GLU A 301 31.16 1.21 -8.24
C GLU A 301 32.61 1.06 -7.78
N SER A 302 32.85 0.95 -6.49
CA SER A 302 34.20 0.89 -5.93
C SER A 302 34.76 -0.53 -5.83
N GLN A 303 33.92 -1.58 -5.96
CA GLN A 303 34.25 -3.01 -5.72
C GLN A 303 34.82 -3.27 -4.31
N LEU A 304 34.52 -2.38 -3.36
CA LEU A 304 34.91 -2.54 -1.96
C LEU A 304 33.81 -3.26 -1.16
N SER A 305 34.22 -4.13 -0.24
CA SER A 305 33.34 -4.82 0.68
C SER A 305 33.02 -3.95 1.90
N TYR A 306 31.76 -3.89 2.25
CA TYR A 306 31.25 -3.23 3.46
C TYR A 306 30.41 -4.20 4.28
N PHE A 307 30.44 -4.06 5.60
CA PHE A 307 29.63 -4.87 6.49
C PHE A 307 28.45 -4.06 7.03
N VAL A 308 27.24 -4.53 6.70
CA VAL A 308 25.98 -3.93 7.11
C VAL A 308 25.45 -4.66 8.33
N LYS A 309 25.28 -3.93 9.45
CA LYS A 309 24.78 -4.47 10.72
C LYS A 309 23.33 -4.04 10.91
N PHE A 310 22.48 -5.01 11.19
CA PHE A 310 21.08 -4.78 11.55
C PHE A 310 20.53 -5.93 12.39
N ASN A 311 19.41 -5.68 13.05
CA ASN A 311 18.75 -6.65 13.91
C ASN A 311 17.40 -7.07 13.31
N THR A 312 16.95 -8.26 13.67
CA THR A 312 15.55 -8.65 13.52
C THR A 312 14.83 -8.47 14.85
N ALA A 313 13.54 -8.12 14.78
CA ALA A 313 12.73 -7.85 15.95
C ALA A 313 12.57 -9.09 16.84
N VAL A 314 12.42 -8.87 18.12
CA VAL A 314 11.99 -9.87 19.09
C VAL A 314 10.48 -9.91 19.07
N ILE A 315 9.91 -11.06 18.71
CA ILE A 315 8.47 -11.22 18.59
C ILE A 315 7.86 -11.60 19.95
N TYR A 316 6.79 -10.91 20.30
CA TYR A 316 5.97 -11.19 21.47
C TYR A 316 4.57 -11.60 21.05
N ASP A 317 4.13 -12.74 21.52
CA ASP A 317 2.77 -13.24 21.33
C ASP A 317 1.84 -12.47 22.28
N LEU A 318 0.93 -11.68 21.67
CA LEU A 318 -0.01 -10.83 22.40
C LEU A 318 -1.32 -11.60 22.60
N TYR A 319 -1.62 -11.90 23.85
CA TYR A 319 -2.85 -12.52 24.30
C TYR A 319 -3.87 -11.44 24.65
N VAL A 320 -5.10 -11.61 24.19
CA VAL A 320 -6.21 -10.67 24.42
C VAL A 320 -7.35 -11.40 25.08
N ASP A 321 -7.80 -10.93 26.23
CA ASP A 321 -9.03 -11.41 26.91
C ASP A 321 -10.04 -10.28 26.89
N ILE A 322 -11.14 -10.46 26.16
CA ILE A 322 -12.17 -9.45 26.00
C ILE A 322 -13.52 -9.98 26.48
N THR A 323 -14.16 -9.23 27.39
CA THR A 323 -15.48 -9.53 27.94
C THR A 323 -16.48 -8.55 27.40
N VAL A 324 -17.50 -9.06 26.72
CA VAL A 324 -18.49 -8.25 26.01
C VAL A 324 -19.92 -8.59 26.41
N SER A 325 -20.80 -7.59 26.30
CA SER A 325 -22.26 -7.81 26.31
C SER A 325 -22.80 -7.42 24.92
N ARG A 326 -23.66 -8.27 24.38
CA ARG A 326 -24.11 -8.12 22.99
C ARG A 326 -24.82 -6.79 22.71
N GLY A 327 -25.51 -6.22 23.68
CA GLY A 327 -26.30 -5.00 23.46
C GLY A 327 -27.25 -5.18 22.27
N THR A 328 -27.14 -4.28 21.29
CA THR A 328 -27.89 -4.32 20.02
C THR A 328 -27.09 -4.96 18.87
N ALA A 329 -25.82 -5.32 19.10
CA ALA A 329 -24.96 -5.87 18.07
C ALA A 329 -25.21 -7.37 17.84
N THR A 330 -25.09 -7.81 16.59
CA THR A 330 -25.22 -9.22 16.17
C THR A 330 -23.87 -9.94 16.09
N ALA A 331 -22.77 -9.31 16.55
CA ALA A 331 -21.44 -9.89 16.49
C ALA A 331 -21.34 -11.20 17.31
N ASP A 332 -20.70 -12.20 16.74
CA ASP A 332 -20.31 -13.43 17.41
C ASP A 332 -18.82 -13.37 17.85
N ALA A 333 -18.33 -14.41 18.49
CA ALA A 333 -16.96 -14.46 18.97
C ALA A 333 -15.95 -14.39 17.80
N GLU A 334 -16.26 -15.04 16.69
CA GLU A 334 -15.39 -15.07 15.50
C GLU A 334 -15.26 -13.69 14.85
N SER A 335 -16.35 -12.96 14.75
CA SER A 335 -16.37 -11.60 14.24
C SER A 335 -15.51 -10.67 15.09
N ILE A 336 -15.58 -10.80 16.43
CA ILE A 336 -14.75 -10.00 17.35
C ILE A 336 -13.27 -10.38 17.22
N ILE A 337 -12.96 -11.68 17.11
CA ILE A 337 -11.60 -12.15 16.86
C ILE A 337 -11.06 -11.58 15.55
N ALA A 338 -11.86 -11.59 14.47
CA ALA A 338 -11.48 -11.02 13.19
C ALA A 338 -11.17 -9.52 13.28
N ALA A 339 -11.97 -8.75 14.05
CA ALA A 339 -11.73 -7.32 14.28
C ALA A 339 -10.39 -7.07 14.98
N VAL A 340 -10.06 -7.86 16.02
CA VAL A 340 -8.77 -7.76 16.71
C VAL A 340 -7.60 -8.10 15.77
N LEU A 341 -7.75 -9.13 14.94
CA LEU A 341 -6.73 -9.51 13.95
C LEU A 341 -6.57 -8.44 12.87
N ASN A 342 -7.66 -7.86 12.37
CA ASN A 342 -7.64 -6.78 11.40
C ASN A 342 -6.90 -5.54 11.94
N TYR A 343 -7.16 -5.19 13.20
CA TYR A 343 -6.42 -4.13 13.89
C TYR A 343 -4.93 -4.43 13.94
N GLY A 344 -4.55 -5.63 14.41
CA GLY A 344 -3.14 -6.02 14.52
C GLY A 344 -2.39 -6.08 13.18
N ASN A 345 -3.08 -6.42 12.11
CA ASN A 345 -2.54 -6.50 10.76
C ASN A 345 -2.54 -5.15 9.99
N GLY A 346 -3.04 -4.07 10.60
CA GLY A 346 -3.11 -2.76 9.96
C GLY A 346 -4.21 -2.63 8.89
N ASN A 347 -5.21 -3.49 8.91
CA ASN A 347 -6.35 -3.46 8.01
C ASN A 347 -7.53 -2.66 8.59
N PHE A 348 -7.30 -1.87 9.62
CA PHE A 348 -8.32 -1.10 10.32
C PHE A 348 -8.09 0.40 10.12
N ASN A 349 -9.04 1.10 9.51
CA ASN A 349 -9.10 2.56 9.34
C ASN A 349 -7.79 3.25 8.87
N GLY A 350 -6.90 2.53 8.18
CA GLY A 350 -5.62 3.07 7.72
C GLY A 350 -4.53 3.12 8.80
N GLU A 351 -4.74 2.51 9.94
CA GLU A 351 -3.72 2.31 10.97
C GLU A 351 -2.65 1.30 10.52
N GLN A 352 -1.43 1.43 11.06
CA GLN A 352 -0.29 0.63 10.60
C GLN A 352 -0.23 -0.79 11.21
N GLY A 353 -1.16 -1.15 12.09
CA GLY A 353 -1.10 -2.40 12.84
C GLY A 353 0.09 -2.47 13.81
N TYR A 354 0.46 -3.67 14.23
CA TYR A 354 1.58 -3.86 15.15
C TYR A 354 2.93 -3.63 14.48
N THR A 355 3.62 -2.57 14.87
CA THR A 355 4.93 -2.21 14.34
C THR A 355 6.05 -2.46 15.37
N VAL A 356 7.30 -2.55 14.91
CA VAL A 356 8.48 -2.67 15.77
C VAL A 356 8.59 -1.45 16.68
N GLY A 357 8.76 -1.68 17.99
CA GLY A 357 8.89 -0.64 19.01
C GLY A 357 7.59 0.02 19.46
N GLN A 358 6.44 -0.50 19.02
CA GLN A 358 5.13 0.04 19.39
C GLN A 358 4.55 -0.69 20.59
N SER A 359 4.29 0.03 21.68
CA SER A 359 3.54 -0.45 22.82
C SER A 359 2.07 -0.68 22.45
N GLN A 360 1.40 -1.59 23.16
CA GLN A 360 0.01 -1.95 22.88
C GLN A 360 -0.86 -1.64 24.09
N SER A 361 -2.08 -1.14 23.79
CA SER A 361 -3.08 -0.83 24.80
C SER A 361 -4.35 -1.64 24.57
N SER A 362 -4.89 -2.19 25.64
CA SER A 362 -6.19 -2.88 25.60
C SER A 362 -7.34 -1.96 25.20
N PHE A 363 -7.19 -0.64 25.47
CA PHE A 363 -8.18 0.36 25.11
C PHE A 363 -8.24 0.60 23.59
N GLU A 364 -7.09 0.59 22.91
CA GLU A 364 -7.04 0.73 21.45
C GLU A 364 -7.66 -0.48 20.77
N ILE A 365 -7.35 -1.70 21.25
CA ILE A 365 -7.95 -2.94 20.75
C ILE A 365 -9.48 -2.94 20.98
N ALA A 366 -9.93 -2.56 22.18
CA ALA A 366 -11.34 -2.44 22.49
C ALA A 366 -12.04 -1.39 21.63
N SER A 367 -11.39 -0.26 21.37
CA SER A 367 -11.89 0.79 20.50
C SER A 367 -12.05 0.31 19.06
N ALA A 368 -11.09 -0.44 18.53
CA ALA A 368 -11.16 -1.02 17.20
C ALA A 368 -12.37 -1.97 17.06
N VAL A 369 -12.57 -2.86 18.04
CA VAL A 369 -13.74 -3.78 18.08
C VAL A 369 -15.05 -3.00 18.17
N SER A 370 -15.12 -1.96 19.01
CA SER A 370 -16.33 -1.14 19.18
C SER A 370 -16.66 -0.33 17.93
N CYS A 371 -15.65 0.11 17.19
CA CYS A 371 -15.81 0.84 15.91
C CYS A 371 -16.36 -0.07 14.82
N GLU A 372 -15.89 -1.31 14.74
CA GLU A 372 -16.34 -2.28 13.73
C GLU A 372 -17.74 -2.82 14.03
N TYR A 373 -18.07 -2.95 15.32
CA TYR A 373 -19.41 -3.43 15.79
C TYR A 373 -20.08 -2.41 16.70
N PRO A 374 -20.66 -1.34 16.16
CA PRO A 374 -21.42 -0.36 16.94
C PRO A 374 -22.58 -1.03 17.68
N GLY A 375 -22.73 -0.72 18.98
CA GLY A 375 -23.75 -1.33 19.85
C GLY A 375 -23.29 -2.56 20.62
N LEU A 376 -22.06 -3.02 20.43
CA LEU A 376 -21.41 -3.98 21.31
C LEU A 376 -20.90 -3.25 22.55
N TYR A 377 -21.25 -3.75 23.74
CA TYR A 377 -20.76 -3.18 24.99
C TYR A 377 -19.57 -3.98 25.51
N ILE A 378 -18.38 -3.39 25.47
CA ILE A 378 -17.16 -3.99 26.02
C ILE A 378 -17.09 -3.69 27.51
N LYS A 379 -17.17 -4.73 28.33
CA LYS A 379 -17.10 -4.61 29.80
C LYS A 379 -15.67 -4.58 30.32
N ASP A 380 -14.82 -5.39 29.74
CA ASP A 380 -13.40 -5.49 30.12
C ASP A 380 -12.58 -5.94 28.90
N CYS A 381 -11.37 -5.41 28.79
CA CYS A 381 -10.38 -5.86 27.82
C CYS A 381 -9.01 -5.82 28.48
N LYS A 382 -8.33 -6.94 28.47
CA LYS A 382 -7.00 -7.09 29.06
C LYS A 382 -6.07 -7.78 28.09
N ILE A 383 -4.80 -7.41 28.14
CA ILE A 383 -3.75 -7.95 27.29
C ILE A 383 -2.59 -8.47 28.11
N ALA A 384 -1.92 -9.48 27.60
CA ALA A 384 -0.65 -9.97 28.10
C ALA A 384 0.28 -10.29 26.94
N ALA A 385 1.54 -9.94 27.05
CA ALA A 385 2.53 -10.26 26.01
C ALA A 385 3.62 -11.16 26.57
N VAL A 386 3.90 -12.23 25.85
CA VAL A 386 4.93 -13.20 26.21
C VAL A 386 5.85 -13.39 25.01
N LYS A 387 7.15 -13.48 25.25
CA LYS A 387 8.10 -13.74 24.15
C LYS A 387 7.70 -15.01 23.40
N SER A 388 7.64 -14.93 22.07
CA SER A 388 7.18 -16.04 21.25
C SER A 388 7.95 -17.33 21.50
N GLY A 389 7.19 -18.43 21.64
CA GLY A 389 7.73 -19.75 21.99
C GLY A 389 7.85 -20.01 23.50
N GLN A 390 7.46 -19.08 24.36
CA GLN A 390 7.34 -19.32 25.82
C GLN A 390 5.93 -19.77 26.21
N ALA A 391 5.77 -20.19 27.46
CA ALA A 391 4.47 -20.62 27.98
C ALA A 391 3.44 -19.48 27.98
N ALA A 392 2.16 -19.81 27.71
CA ALA A 392 1.08 -18.86 27.73
C ALA A 392 0.95 -18.18 29.12
N PRO A 393 0.53 -16.89 29.17
CA PRO A 393 0.40 -16.15 30.41
C PRO A 393 -0.77 -16.69 31.24
N ASN A 394 -0.67 -16.56 32.58
CA ASN A 394 -1.72 -16.97 33.50
C ASN A 394 -2.77 -15.86 33.64
N TYR A 395 -4.03 -16.21 33.38
CA TYR A 395 -5.14 -15.28 33.62
C TYR A 395 -5.63 -15.37 35.06
N PRO A 396 -5.94 -14.29 35.75
CA PRO A 396 -5.79 -12.87 35.33
C PRO A 396 -4.47 -12.22 35.75
N SER A 397 -3.56 -12.94 36.41
CA SER A 397 -2.38 -12.36 37.10
C SER A 397 -1.41 -11.64 36.17
N ASP A 398 -1.22 -12.15 34.95
CA ASP A 398 -0.23 -11.66 34.00
C ASP A 398 -0.83 -10.68 32.99
N TYR A 399 -2.15 -10.46 33.07
CA TYR A 399 -2.87 -9.58 32.16
C TYR A 399 -3.04 -8.17 32.72
N GLY A 400 -2.77 -7.18 31.88
CA GLY A 400 -2.88 -5.76 32.19
C GLY A 400 -3.66 -4.97 31.15
N SER A 401 -3.68 -3.66 31.29
CA SER A 401 -4.27 -2.73 30.32
C SER A 401 -3.29 -2.29 29.24
N GLU A 402 -1.99 -2.49 29.45
CA GLU A 402 -0.94 -2.01 28.59
C GLU A 402 0.23 -2.99 28.57
N TRP A 403 0.89 -3.10 27.41
CA TRP A 403 2.18 -3.70 27.24
C TRP A 403 3.15 -2.67 26.66
N ILE A 404 4.24 -2.41 27.38
CA ILE A 404 5.27 -1.46 26.98
C ILE A 404 6.35 -2.22 26.20
N ALA A 405 6.49 -1.92 24.92
CA ALA A 405 7.50 -2.51 24.05
C ALA A 405 8.85 -1.78 24.17
N ASN A 406 9.94 -2.53 24.13
CA ASN A 406 11.23 -1.95 23.83
C ASN A 406 11.32 -1.60 22.33
N PRO A 407 12.27 -0.74 21.91
CA PRO A 407 12.41 -0.37 20.50
C PRO A 407 12.62 -1.51 19.51
N TRP A 408 13.02 -2.68 19.97
CA TRP A 408 13.25 -3.89 19.18
C TRP A 408 12.18 -4.95 19.31
N ASP A 409 11.15 -4.72 20.13
CA ASP A 409 10.06 -5.67 20.34
C ASP A 409 8.94 -5.43 19.34
N LYS A 410 8.27 -6.49 18.91
CA LYS A 410 7.06 -6.41 18.09
C LYS A 410 5.99 -7.34 18.62
N ALA A 411 4.78 -6.82 18.81
CA ALA A 411 3.62 -7.65 19.10
C ALA A 411 3.20 -8.45 17.85
N ASN A 412 2.72 -9.66 18.09
CA ASN A 412 2.05 -10.49 17.11
C ASN A 412 0.86 -11.16 17.80
N THR A 413 -0.29 -11.23 17.14
CA THR A 413 -1.44 -11.94 17.68
C THR A 413 -1.97 -12.92 16.67
N MET A 414 -2.51 -14.03 17.17
CA MET A 414 -3.14 -15.07 16.37
C MET A 414 -4.51 -15.40 16.97
N ARG A 415 -5.38 -15.99 16.18
CA ARG A 415 -6.70 -16.41 16.60
C ARG A 415 -6.72 -17.15 17.95
N GLY A 416 -5.77 -18.06 18.18
CA GLY A 416 -5.66 -18.85 19.40
C GLY A 416 -5.25 -18.06 20.66
N PHE A 417 -4.82 -16.80 20.51
CA PHE A 417 -4.42 -15.92 21.62
C PHE A 417 -5.54 -14.96 22.03
N ILE A 418 -6.67 -14.99 21.34
CA ILE A 418 -7.79 -14.08 21.60
C ILE A 418 -8.93 -14.87 22.25
N ASN A 419 -9.28 -14.49 23.46
CA ASN A 419 -10.38 -15.10 24.23
C ASN A 419 -11.53 -14.10 24.35
N VAL A 420 -12.71 -14.50 23.85
CA VAL A 420 -13.92 -13.67 23.88
C VAL A 420 -14.95 -14.30 24.81
N LYS A 421 -15.42 -13.53 25.79
CA LYS A 421 -16.44 -13.94 26.78
C LYS A 421 -17.68 -13.09 26.63
N PHE A 422 -18.83 -13.72 26.49
CA PHE A 422 -20.14 -13.07 26.51
C PHE A 422 -20.76 -13.14 27.91
N VAL A 423 -21.24 -11.98 28.40
CA VAL A 423 -21.87 -11.84 29.73
C VAL A 423 -23.10 -10.93 29.67
#